data_7f7ffcdcd52bb148a203064c3bfcf5d5
#
_entry.id   7f7ffcdcd52bb148a203064c3bfcf5d5
#
_cell.length_a   1.000
_cell.length_b   1.000
_cell.length_c   1.000
_cell.angle_alpha   90.00
_cell.angle_beta   90.00
_cell.angle_gamma   90.00
#
_symmetry.space_group_name_H-M   'P 1'
#
loop_
_entity.id
_entity.type
_entity.pdbx_description
1 polymer ?
#
loop_
_entity_poly.entity_id
_entity_poly.type
_entity_poly.pdbx_seq_one_letter_code
_entity_poly.pdbx_strand_id
1 'polypeptide(L)'
;VLHEVAGKPMVEHVLTNVKKAGVNQIVTIVGHGAEQVKDTLGNQSLYSYQNEQLGTAHAVKMAEEHLHTQEGTTLVVCGDTPLITSETLQRLIAHHEETQAQVTVLSATAQTPFGYGRIVRDQNHRINRIVEENDATNAQKDINEISSGIFAFDNKTLFEKLKQVKNDNAQGEYYLPDVVTLILEDNGKAEVYHTDDFDEIMGVNDRIMLSHAEKALQHRINHHHMRNGVTIIDPNTTFIGSDVEIGMDTVIEPGVRINGKTFIGEDTHVGQYSEINNSRIGNKVNIIQSVINDSSVGDKTKVGPFAQLRPGSNLGTEVKVGNFVEVKKAELKDGAKVSHLSYIGDAEVGERTNIGCGSITVNYDGVNKFKTVIGKDAFIGCNTNLIAPVTVGDGALIAAGSTITDDIPKESLALA
;
A
#
# COMPACT_ATOMS: atom_id res chain seq x y z
N VAL A 1 -8.01 -10.79 -5.82
CA VAL A 1 -7.70 -9.39 -6.18
C VAL A 1 -7.74 -8.44 -4.97
N LEU A 2 -8.45 -8.79 -3.88
CA LEU A 2 -8.56 -7.95 -2.66
C LEU A 2 -7.49 -8.26 -1.60
N HIS A 3 -6.67 -9.30 -1.78
CA HIS A 3 -5.53 -9.53 -0.89
C HIS A 3 -4.50 -8.42 -1.05
N GLU A 4 -3.96 -7.99 0.08
CA GLU A 4 -3.00 -6.92 0.13
C GLU A 4 -1.59 -7.40 -0.25
N VAL A 5 -0.88 -6.51 -0.94
CA VAL A 5 0.55 -6.55 -1.22
C VAL A 5 1.11 -5.18 -0.88
N ALA A 6 2.14 -5.10 -0.06
CA ALA A 6 2.71 -3.85 0.47
C ALA A 6 1.65 -2.88 1.03
N GLY A 7 0.68 -3.43 1.77
CA GLY A 7 -0.35 -2.65 2.47
C GLY A 7 -1.51 -2.16 1.61
N LYS A 8 -1.64 -2.63 0.35
CA LYS A 8 -2.76 -2.29 -0.54
C LYS A 8 -3.32 -3.51 -1.26
N PRO A 9 -4.64 -3.57 -1.53
CA PRO A 9 -5.23 -4.59 -2.38
C PRO A 9 -4.58 -4.67 -3.77
N MET A 10 -4.39 -5.88 -4.30
CA MET A 10 -3.76 -6.09 -5.61
C MET A 10 -4.42 -5.28 -6.72
N VAL A 11 -5.75 -5.26 -6.77
CA VAL A 11 -6.51 -4.52 -7.79
C VAL A 11 -6.26 -3.01 -7.71
N GLU A 12 -5.95 -2.46 -6.54
CA GLU A 12 -5.64 -1.04 -6.37
C GLU A 12 -4.25 -0.69 -6.92
N HIS A 13 -3.26 -1.60 -6.80
CA HIS A 13 -1.96 -1.44 -7.46
C HIS A 13 -2.12 -1.39 -8.97
N VAL A 14 -2.88 -2.33 -9.55
CA VAL A 14 -3.15 -2.36 -10.99
C VAL A 14 -3.83 -1.08 -11.44
N LEU A 15 -4.92 -0.67 -10.78
CA LEU A 15 -5.66 0.54 -11.12
C LEU A 15 -4.77 1.80 -11.05
N THR A 16 -3.93 1.90 -10.02
CA THR A 16 -3.00 3.01 -9.85
C THR A 16 -2.00 3.10 -11.02
N ASN A 17 -1.44 1.96 -11.43
CA ASN A 17 -0.47 1.92 -12.52
C ASN A 17 -1.12 2.14 -13.90
N VAL A 18 -2.34 1.67 -14.11
CA VAL A 18 -3.13 1.99 -15.31
C VAL A 18 -3.39 3.49 -15.43
N LYS A 19 -3.77 4.15 -14.33
CA LYS A 19 -3.94 5.62 -14.29
C LYS A 19 -2.63 6.37 -14.60
N LYS A 20 -1.53 5.96 -13.97
CA LYS A 20 -0.20 6.53 -14.22
C LYS A 20 0.28 6.30 -15.66
N ALA A 21 -0.18 5.25 -16.31
CA ALA A 21 0.09 5.01 -17.72
C ALA A 21 -0.64 5.98 -18.67
N GLY A 22 -1.53 6.83 -18.16
CA GLY A 22 -2.22 7.87 -18.95
C GLY A 22 -3.58 7.43 -19.47
N VAL A 23 -4.13 6.32 -18.97
CA VAL A 23 -5.48 5.85 -19.35
C VAL A 23 -6.53 6.75 -18.69
N ASN A 24 -7.40 7.35 -19.49
CA ASN A 24 -8.38 8.34 -19.02
C ASN A 24 -9.69 7.71 -18.55
N GLN A 25 -10.15 6.65 -19.21
CA GLN A 25 -11.39 5.96 -18.87
C GLN A 25 -11.10 4.50 -18.51
N ILE A 26 -11.51 4.09 -17.32
CA ILE A 26 -11.28 2.75 -16.80
C ILE A 26 -12.63 2.12 -16.49
N VAL A 27 -12.82 0.89 -16.97
CA VAL A 27 -13.98 0.04 -16.68
C VAL A 27 -13.48 -1.19 -15.95
N THR A 28 -13.89 -1.36 -14.70
CA THR A 28 -13.57 -2.56 -13.92
C THR A 28 -14.68 -3.59 -14.08
N ILE A 29 -14.32 -4.75 -14.63
CA ILE A 29 -15.25 -5.86 -14.76
C ILE A 29 -15.27 -6.62 -13.45
N VAL A 30 -16.44 -6.73 -12.85
CA VAL A 30 -16.64 -7.36 -11.56
C VAL A 30 -17.62 -8.54 -11.68
N GLY A 31 -17.36 -9.58 -10.89
CA GLY A 31 -18.19 -10.78 -10.82
C GLY A 31 -18.36 -11.22 -9.37
N HIS A 32 -17.73 -12.32 -8.98
CA HIS A 32 -17.74 -12.77 -7.58
C HIS A 32 -17.10 -11.73 -6.66
N GLY A 33 -17.81 -11.36 -5.57
CA GLY A 33 -17.33 -10.34 -4.62
C GLY A 33 -17.38 -8.91 -5.16
N ALA A 34 -18.24 -8.62 -6.14
CA ALA A 34 -18.35 -7.32 -6.82
C ALA A 34 -18.44 -6.13 -5.85
N GLU A 35 -19.30 -6.21 -4.83
CA GLU A 35 -19.50 -5.11 -3.89
C GLU A 35 -18.23 -4.79 -3.11
N GLN A 36 -17.47 -5.80 -2.68
CA GLN A 36 -16.21 -5.59 -1.97
C GLN A 36 -15.16 -4.89 -2.85
N VAL A 37 -15.09 -5.24 -4.14
CA VAL A 37 -14.21 -4.56 -5.09
C VAL A 37 -14.63 -3.11 -5.30
N LYS A 38 -15.93 -2.86 -5.43
CA LYS A 38 -16.50 -1.51 -5.58
C LYS A 38 -16.27 -0.65 -4.34
N ASP A 39 -16.46 -1.22 -3.15
CA ASP A 39 -16.18 -0.52 -1.88
C ASP A 39 -14.69 -0.13 -1.77
N THR A 40 -13.81 -1.02 -2.22
CA THR A 40 -12.36 -0.79 -2.22
C THR A 40 -11.94 0.31 -3.20
N LEU A 41 -12.42 0.24 -4.44
CA LEU A 41 -12.01 1.16 -5.50
C LEU A 41 -12.85 2.45 -5.54
N GLY A 42 -14.05 2.44 -4.95
CA GLY A 42 -14.95 3.61 -4.92
C GLY A 42 -15.28 4.13 -6.31
N ASN A 43 -15.18 5.43 -6.50
CA ASN A 43 -15.47 6.12 -7.76
C ASN A 43 -14.25 6.20 -8.70
N GLN A 44 -13.26 5.34 -8.53
CA GLN A 44 -12.01 5.41 -9.30
C GLN A 44 -12.11 4.81 -10.70
N SER A 45 -13.15 4.02 -10.98
CA SER A 45 -13.47 3.45 -12.30
C SER A 45 -14.97 3.36 -12.50
N LEU A 46 -15.40 3.13 -13.73
CA LEU A 46 -16.73 2.62 -14.05
C LEU A 46 -16.77 1.12 -13.75
N TYR A 47 -17.95 0.55 -13.62
CA TYR A 47 -18.12 -0.86 -13.30
C TYR A 47 -19.09 -1.52 -14.27
N SER A 48 -18.74 -2.72 -14.76
CA SER A 48 -19.64 -3.62 -15.48
C SER A 48 -19.65 -4.99 -14.84
N TYR A 49 -20.80 -5.64 -14.82
CA TYR A 49 -20.98 -6.92 -14.15
C TYR A 49 -20.86 -8.10 -15.10
N GLN A 50 -20.00 -9.05 -14.77
CA GLN A 50 -19.98 -10.36 -15.38
C GLN A 50 -20.76 -11.34 -14.49
N ASN A 51 -22.06 -11.49 -14.75
CA ASN A 51 -22.95 -12.32 -13.91
C ASN A 51 -22.61 -13.82 -14.00
N GLU A 52 -22.22 -14.28 -15.20
CA GLU A 52 -21.77 -15.65 -15.46
C GLU A 52 -20.31 -15.61 -15.90
N GLN A 53 -19.44 -16.36 -15.23
CA GLN A 53 -18.00 -16.39 -15.52
C GLN A 53 -17.70 -17.33 -16.70
N LEU A 54 -17.96 -16.87 -17.91
CA LEU A 54 -17.83 -17.64 -19.15
C LEU A 54 -16.50 -17.42 -19.87
N GLY A 55 -15.49 -16.89 -19.21
CA GLY A 55 -14.14 -16.68 -19.74
C GLY A 55 -13.77 -15.21 -19.92
N THR A 56 -12.52 -14.99 -20.35
CA THR A 56 -11.88 -13.66 -20.40
C THR A 56 -12.43 -12.76 -21.52
N ALA A 57 -12.76 -13.32 -22.69
CA ALA A 57 -13.42 -12.54 -23.76
C ALA A 57 -14.83 -12.11 -23.33
N HIS A 58 -15.57 -12.98 -22.62
CA HIS A 58 -16.87 -12.65 -22.10
C HIS A 58 -16.77 -11.50 -21.06
N ALA A 59 -15.74 -11.51 -20.20
CA ALA A 59 -15.50 -10.41 -19.27
C ALA A 59 -15.30 -9.08 -20.01
N VAL A 60 -14.39 -9.04 -20.99
CA VAL A 60 -14.09 -7.82 -21.76
C VAL A 60 -15.33 -7.33 -22.53
N LYS A 61 -16.16 -8.23 -23.04
CA LYS A 61 -17.42 -7.87 -23.71
C LYS A 61 -18.37 -7.07 -22.80
N MET A 62 -18.34 -7.28 -21.48
CA MET A 62 -19.17 -6.50 -20.56
C MET A 62 -18.82 -5.01 -20.53
N ALA A 63 -17.62 -4.62 -20.99
CA ALA A 63 -17.24 -3.24 -21.14
C ALA A 63 -17.82 -2.55 -22.38
N GLU A 64 -18.44 -3.29 -23.30
CA GLU A 64 -18.96 -2.78 -24.58
C GLU A 64 -19.92 -1.59 -24.37
N GLU A 65 -20.76 -1.62 -23.36
CA GLU A 65 -21.71 -0.53 -23.05
C GLU A 65 -21.04 0.82 -22.78
N HIS A 66 -19.80 0.81 -22.27
CA HIS A 66 -19.02 2.02 -21.94
C HIS A 66 -18.01 2.41 -23.03
N LEU A 67 -17.54 1.45 -23.82
CA LEU A 67 -16.38 1.63 -24.70
C LEU A 67 -16.66 1.52 -26.21
N HIS A 68 -17.80 0.91 -26.64
CA HIS A 68 -18.04 0.60 -28.07
C HIS A 68 -18.08 1.82 -29.01
N THR A 69 -18.37 3.00 -28.46
CA THR A 69 -18.40 4.26 -29.23
C THR A 69 -17.09 5.03 -29.19
N GLN A 70 -16.11 4.54 -28.43
CA GLN A 70 -14.81 5.20 -28.30
C GLN A 70 -13.89 4.80 -29.48
N GLU A 71 -13.00 5.72 -29.82
CA GLU A 71 -11.91 5.47 -30.77
C GLU A 71 -10.59 5.42 -30.00
N GLY A 72 -9.59 4.74 -30.58
CA GLY A 72 -8.24 4.65 -30.02
C GLY A 72 -7.91 3.28 -29.44
N THR A 73 -7.01 3.25 -28.47
CA THR A 73 -6.44 2.02 -27.90
C THR A 73 -7.18 1.61 -26.63
N THR A 74 -7.63 0.37 -26.55
CA THR A 74 -8.15 -0.26 -25.34
C THR A 74 -7.09 -1.17 -24.74
N LEU A 75 -6.69 -0.83 -23.51
CA LEU A 75 -5.79 -1.67 -22.70
C LEU A 75 -6.62 -2.65 -21.85
N VAL A 76 -6.32 -3.93 -21.93
CA VAL A 76 -6.91 -4.96 -21.07
C VAL A 76 -5.86 -5.43 -20.09
N VAL A 77 -6.14 -5.36 -18.78
CA VAL A 77 -5.22 -5.73 -17.71
C VAL A 77 -5.95 -6.60 -16.68
N CYS A 78 -5.27 -7.61 -16.16
CA CYS A 78 -5.80 -8.49 -15.13
C CYS A 78 -5.67 -7.84 -13.73
N GLY A 79 -6.71 -7.92 -12.91
CA GLY A 79 -6.71 -7.34 -11.56
C GLY A 79 -5.88 -8.09 -10.51
N ASP A 80 -5.30 -9.22 -10.89
CA ASP A 80 -4.44 -10.07 -10.05
C ASP A 80 -2.95 -10.02 -10.45
N THR A 81 -2.56 -9.02 -11.26
CA THR A 81 -1.16 -8.75 -11.64
C THR A 81 -0.63 -7.48 -10.96
N PRO A 82 -0.45 -7.47 -9.62
CA PRO A 82 -0.16 -6.25 -8.85
C PRO A 82 1.21 -5.64 -9.15
N LEU A 83 2.10 -6.39 -9.77
CA LEU A 83 3.47 -5.99 -10.04
C LEU A 83 3.67 -5.30 -11.40
N ILE A 84 2.61 -5.23 -12.25
CA ILE A 84 2.70 -4.52 -13.52
C ILE A 84 3.03 -3.04 -13.28
N THR A 85 4.00 -2.49 -14.03
CA THR A 85 4.41 -1.09 -13.86
C THR A 85 3.70 -0.17 -14.85
N SER A 86 3.58 1.11 -14.48
CA SER A 86 3.06 2.14 -15.39
C SER A 86 3.94 2.31 -16.61
N GLU A 87 5.24 2.15 -16.46
CA GLU A 87 6.24 2.29 -17.53
C GLU A 87 6.08 1.20 -18.57
N THR A 88 5.88 -0.05 -18.15
CA THR A 88 5.64 -1.18 -19.09
C THR A 88 4.31 -1.02 -19.82
N LEU A 89 3.26 -0.57 -19.11
CA LEU A 89 1.98 -0.27 -19.76
C LEU A 89 2.08 0.87 -20.78
N GLN A 90 2.81 1.95 -20.47
CA GLN A 90 3.08 3.05 -21.40
C GLN A 90 3.83 2.58 -22.65
N ARG A 91 4.86 1.74 -22.47
CA ARG A 91 5.64 1.19 -23.59
C ARG A 91 4.81 0.24 -24.44
N LEU A 92 3.93 -0.56 -23.84
CA LEU A 92 3.00 -1.44 -24.58
C LEU A 92 2.05 -0.60 -25.44
N ILE A 93 1.47 0.47 -24.90
CA ILE A 93 0.57 1.37 -25.64
C ILE A 93 1.35 2.04 -26.78
N ALA A 94 2.51 2.62 -26.49
CA ALA A 94 3.35 3.29 -27.50
C ALA A 94 3.74 2.32 -28.64
N HIS A 95 4.18 1.09 -28.32
CA HIS A 95 4.51 0.09 -29.31
C HIS A 95 3.29 -0.29 -30.17
N HIS A 96 2.13 -0.44 -29.57
CA HIS A 96 0.87 -0.71 -30.26
C HIS A 96 0.53 0.38 -31.27
N GLU A 97 0.62 1.64 -30.86
CA GLU A 97 0.30 2.80 -31.69
C GLU A 97 1.35 3.00 -32.80
N GLU A 98 2.64 2.92 -32.50
CA GLU A 98 3.74 3.05 -33.46
C GLU A 98 3.68 1.97 -34.55
N THR A 99 3.35 0.75 -34.18
CA THR A 99 3.24 -0.36 -35.14
C THR A 99 1.92 -0.37 -35.89
N GLN A 100 0.95 0.45 -35.48
CA GLN A 100 -0.42 0.45 -36.01
C GLN A 100 -1.03 -0.97 -36.00
N ALA A 101 -0.76 -1.73 -34.97
CA ALA A 101 -1.31 -3.06 -34.76
C ALA A 101 -2.79 -2.99 -34.37
N GLN A 102 -3.57 -4.01 -34.70
CA GLN A 102 -4.94 -4.16 -34.23
C GLN A 102 -4.99 -4.84 -32.84
N VAL A 103 -3.94 -5.60 -32.53
CA VAL A 103 -3.69 -6.15 -31.20
C VAL A 103 -2.19 -6.23 -30.93
N THR A 104 -1.79 -5.90 -29.72
CA THR A 104 -0.44 -6.15 -29.20
C THR A 104 -0.57 -6.89 -27.88
N VAL A 105 0.06 -8.06 -27.74
CA VAL A 105 0.10 -8.82 -26.50
C VAL A 105 1.38 -8.51 -25.74
N LEU A 106 1.28 -8.32 -24.44
CA LEU A 106 2.44 -8.28 -23.55
C LEU A 106 2.90 -9.71 -23.28
N SER A 107 4.15 -10.03 -23.62
CA SER A 107 4.77 -11.33 -23.38
C SER A 107 5.97 -11.24 -22.44
N ALA A 108 6.36 -12.37 -21.89
CA ALA A 108 7.62 -12.54 -21.20
C ALA A 108 8.16 -13.97 -21.39
N THR A 109 9.41 -14.19 -21.03
CA THR A 109 10.00 -15.52 -20.99
C THR A 109 9.91 -16.11 -19.59
N ALA A 110 9.17 -17.21 -19.45
CA ALA A 110 9.02 -17.93 -18.19
C ALA A 110 9.99 -19.12 -18.12
N GLN A 111 10.69 -19.29 -17.01
CA GLN A 111 11.51 -20.50 -16.75
C GLN A 111 10.62 -21.74 -16.59
N THR A 112 9.45 -21.55 -15.97
CA THR A 112 8.44 -22.58 -15.81
C THR A 112 7.11 -22.02 -16.33
N PRO A 113 6.81 -22.27 -17.63
CA PRO A 113 5.66 -21.64 -18.32
C PRO A 113 4.30 -22.27 -17.98
N PHE A 114 4.25 -23.24 -17.04
CA PHE A 114 3.04 -23.93 -16.63
C PHE A 114 1.92 -22.97 -16.19
N GLY A 115 0.74 -23.18 -16.72
CA GLY A 115 -0.47 -22.40 -16.40
C GLY A 115 -0.66 -21.12 -17.22
N TYR A 116 0.28 -20.77 -18.09
CA TYR A 116 0.17 -19.59 -18.96
C TYR A 116 -0.19 -19.98 -20.41
N GLY A 117 -0.79 -19.09 -21.16
CA GLY A 117 -0.91 -19.19 -22.61
C GLY A 117 0.46 -19.08 -23.30
N ARG A 118 0.70 -19.85 -24.35
CA ARG A 118 1.95 -19.84 -25.12
C ARG A 118 1.84 -18.99 -26.38
N ILE A 119 2.85 -18.15 -26.61
CA ILE A 119 2.97 -17.39 -27.86
C ILE A 119 3.54 -18.32 -28.93
N VAL A 120 2.71 -18.72 -29.87
CA VAL A 120 3.15 -19.53 -31.02
C VAL A 120 3.51 -18.60 -32.17
N ARG A 121 4.76 -18.73 -32.68
CA ARG A 121 5.27 -17.88 -33.76
C ARG A 121 5.32 -18.68 -35.10
N ASP A 122 5.17 -17.96 -36.22
CA ASP A 122 5.35 -18.50 -37.56
C ASP A 122 6.86 -18.60 -37.91
N GLN A 123 7.13 -19.09 -39.14
CA GLN A 123 8.51 -19.25 -39.68
C GLN A 123 9.25 -17.90 -39.82
N ASN A 124 8.53 -16.77 -39.80
CA ASN A 124 9.08 -15.42 -39.88
C ASN A 124 9.17 -14.76 -38.49
N HIS A 125 9.06 -15.54 -37.42
CA HIS A 125 9.05 -15.08 -36.01
C HIS A 125 7.91 -14.12 -35.65
N ARG A 126 6.84 -14.04 -36.45
CA ARG A 126 5.65 -13.25 -36.14
C ARG A 126 4.68 -14.08 -35.32
N ILE A 127 3.89 -13.43 -34.48
CA ILE A 127 2.83 -14.11 -33.73
C ILE A 127 1.84 -14.75 -34.69
N ASN A 128 1.55 -16.03 -34.47
CA ASN A 128 0.56 -16.80 -35.24
C ASN A 128 -0.72 -17.03 -34.43
N ARG A 129 -0.57 -17.37 -33.15
CA ARG A 129 -1.68 -17.54 -32.21
C ARG A 129 -1.15 -17.61 -30.77
N ILE A 130 -2.07 -17.55 -29.84
CA ILE A 130 -1.83 -17.85 -28.41
C ILE A 130 -2.58 -19.15 -28.12
N VAL A 131 -1.92 -20.10 -27.45
CA VAL A 131 -2.52 -21.38 -27.06
C VAL A 131 -2.50 -21.53 -25.57
N GLU A 132 -3.68 -21.65 -24.96
CA GLU A 132 -3.82 -21.84 -23.51
C GLU A 132 -3.25 -23.18 -23.07
N GLU A 133 -2.81 -23.26 -21.79
CA GLU A 133 -2.15 -24.44 -21.20
C GLU A 133 -2.94 -25.74 -21.46
N ASN A 134 -4.27 -25.71 -21.29
CA ASN A 134 -5.12 -26.88 -21.37
C ASN A 134 -5.36 -27.36 -22.81
N ASP A 135 -5.16 -26.48 -23.81
CA ASP A 135 -5.30 -26.76 -25.25
C ASP A 135 -3.95 -26.99 -25.92
N ALA A 136 -2.84 -26.78 -25.19
CA ALA A 136 -1.49 -26.90 -25.75
C ALA A 136 -1.05 -28.36 -25.94
N THR A 137 -0.50 -28.67 -27.12
CA THR A 137 0.23 -29.92 -27.36
C THR A 137 1.52 -29.98 -26.56
N ASN A 138 2.10 -31.18 -26.40
CA ASN A 138 3.36 -31.31 -25.64
C ASN A 138 4.48 -30.42 -26.22
N ALA A 139 4.60 -30.31 -27.54
CA ALA A 139 5.59 -29.45 -28.18
C ALA A 139 5.32 -27.94 -27.91
N GLN A 140 4.05 -27.55 -27.79
CA GLN A 140 3.69 -26.16 -27.45
C GLN A 140 3.93 -25.84 -25.96
N LYS A 141 3.79 -26.84 -25.09
CA LYS A 141 4.09 -26.66 -23.62
C LYS A 141 5.56 -26.38 -23.37
N ASP A 142 6.47 -26.77 -24.27
CA ASP A 142 7.90 -26.48 -24.19
C ASP A 142 8.26 -25.03 -24.60
N ILE A 143 7.30 -24.26 -25.12
CA ILE A 143 7.51 -22.86 -25.48
C ILE A 143 7.60 -22.04 -24.18
N ASN A 144 8.70 -21.31 -24.01
CA ASN A 144 8.94 -20.49 -22.83
C ASN A 144 8.40 -19.06 -22.96
N GLU A 145 8.08 -18.58 -24.17
CA GLU A 145 7.43 -17.30 -24.37
C GLU A 145 5.94 -17.41 -24.07
N ILE A 146 5.51 -16.66 -23.06
CA ILE A 146 4.14 -16.75 -22.55
C ILE A 146 3.36 -15.45 -22.78
N SER A 147 2.04 -15.57 -22.86
CA SER A 147 1.11 -14.45 -22.82
C SER A 147 0.83 -14.07 -21.38
N SER A 148 0.94 -12.78 -21.06
CA SER A 148 0.62 -12.25 -19.73
C SER A 148 -0.88 -12.12 -19.45
N GLY A 149 -1.74 -12.24 -20.47
CA GLY A 149 -3.14 -11.86 -20.37
C GLY A 149 -3.38 -10.34 -20.46
N ILE A 150 -2.31 -9.54 -20.67
CA ILE A 150 -2.38 -8.09 -20.84
C ILE A 150 -2.25 -7.77 -22.34
N PHE A 151 -3.18 -6.96 -22.85
CA PHE A 151 -3.28 -6.63 -24.26
C PHE A 151 -3.55 -5.14 -24.47
N ALA A 152 -3.06 -4.62 -25.59
CA ALA A 152 -3.51 -3.38 -26.19
C ALA A 152 -4.23 -3.69 -27.52
N PHE A 153 -5.44 -3.19 -27.69
CA PHE A 153 -6.26 -3.41 -28.88
C PHE A 153 -6.67 -2.09 -29.53
N ASP A 154 -6.80 -2.09 -30.85
CA ASP A 154 -7.69 -1.12 -31.49
C ASP A 154 -9.11 -1.36 -30.99
N ASN A 155 -9.73 -0.33 -30.42
CA ASN A 155 -11.00 -0.45 -29.71
C ASN A 155 -12.13 -1.00 -30.57
N LYS A 156 -12.25 -0.50 -31.80
CA LYS A 156 -13.30 -0.90 -32.72
C LYS A 156 -13.13 -2.37 -33.12
N THR A 157 -11.93 -2.74 -33.50
CA THR A 157 -11.58 -4.12 -33.87
C THR A 157 -11.85 -5.08 -32.72
N LEU A 158 -11.51 -4.71 -31.50
CA LEU A 158 -11.78 -5.53 -30.31
C LEU A 158 -13.25 -5.92 -30.21
N PHE A 159 -14.16 -4.93 -30.16
CA PHE A 159 -15.60 -5.20 -29.96
C PHE A 159 -16.26 -5.87 -31.18
N GLU A 160 -15.74 -5.67 -32.38
CA GLU A 160 -16.17 -6.42 -33.57
C GLU A 160 -15.77 -7.92 -33.50
N LYS A 161 -14.53 -8.20 -33.04
CA LYS A 161 -14.01 -9.56 -32.93
C LYS A 161 -14.55 -10.34 -31.75
N LEU A 162 -14.79 -9.70 -30.64
CA LEU A 162 -15.41 -10.33 -29.46
C LEU A 162 -16.77 -10.99 -29.77
N LYS A 163 -17.49 -10.53 -30.78
CA LYS A 163 -18.76 -11.13 -31.23
C LYS A 163 -18.58 -12.47 -31.98
N GLN A 164 -17.36 -12.75 -32.41
CA GLN A 164 -17.00 -13.93 -33.20
C GLN A 164 -16.29 -15.02 -32.39
N VAL A 165 -15.81 -14.67 -31.17
CA VAL A 165 -15.15 -15.61 -30.26
C VAL A 165 -16.11 -16.76 -29.93
N LYS A 166 -15.62 -18.00 -30.00
CA LYS A 166 -16.34 -19.21 -29.64
C LYS A 166 -15.78 -19.82 -28.37
N ASN A 167 -16.49 -20.77 -27.80
CA ASN A 167 -16.08 -21.52 -26.64
C ASN A 167 -15.76 -23.01 -26.92
N ASP A 168 -15.36 -23.30 -28.15
CA ASP A 168 -14.99 -24.66 -28.60
C ASP A 168 -13.54 -25.00 -28.16
N ASN A 169 -13.30 -25.09 -26.85
CA ASN A 169 -11.99 -25.37 -26.26
C ASN A 169 -12.13 -26.29 -25.03
N ALA A 170 -11.01 -26.70 -24.41
CA ALA A 170 -10.98 -27.67 -23.34
C ALA A 170 -11.77 -27.23 -22.08
N GLN A 171 -11.94 -25.93 -21.86
CA GLN A 171 -12.66 -25.38 -20.71
C GLN A 171 -14.11 -24.97 -21.03
N GLY A 172 -14.48 -24.90 -22.31
CA GLY A 172 -15.79 -24.40 -22.74
C GLY A 172 -15.99 -22.89 -22.50
N GLU A 173 -14.90 -22.12 -22.46
CA GLU A 173 -14.87 -20.70 -22.14
C GLU A 173 -14.56 -19.83 -23.36
N TYR A 174 -15.02 -18.58 -23.34
CA TYR A 174 -14.67 -17.58 -24.35
C TYR A 174 -13.31 -16.96 -24.00
N TYR A 175 -12.26 -17.37 -24.73
CA TYR A 175 -10.90 -16.91 -24.50
C TYR A 175 -10.60 -15.58 -25.21
N LEU A 176 -10.08 -14.60 -24.51
CA LEU A 176 -9.64 -13.33 -25.11
C LEU A 176 -8.48 -13.52 -26.12
N PRO A 177 -7.50 -14.41 -25.88
CA PRO A 177 -6.48 -14.74 -26.87
C PRO A 177 -6.98 -15.15 -28.26
N ASP A 178 -8.19 -15.71 -28.38
CA ASP A 178 -8.76 -16.08 -29.69
C ASP A 178 -9.01 -14.87 -30.61
N VAL A 179 -9.18 -13.66 -30.00
CA VAL A 179 -9.28 -12.42 -30.79
C VAL A 179 -8.02 -12.17 -31.60
N VAL A 180 -6.84 -12.59 -31.15
CA VAL A 180 -5.58 -12.48 -31.89
C VAL A 180 -5.67 -13.32 -33.17
N THR A 181 -6.14 -14.56 -33.05
CA THR A 181 -6.32 -15.47 -34.24
C THR A 181 -7.33 -14.90 -35.22
N LEU A 182 -8.49 -14.41 -34.73
CA LEU A 182 -9.53 -13.82 -35.59
C LEU A 182 -9.06 -12.55 -36.33
N ILE A 183 -8.16 -11.76 -35.72
CA ILE A 183 -7.54 -10.59 -36.37
C ILE A 183 -6.61 -11.05 -37.48
N LEU A 184 -5.77 -12.06 -37.22
CA LEU A 184 -4.81 -12.59 -38.21
C LEU A 184 -5.52 -13.30 -39.39
N GLU A 185 -6.62 -14.00 -39.15
CA GLU A 185 -7.44 -14.65 -40.23
C GLU A 185 -8.03 -13.61 -41.18
N ASP A 186 -8.34 -12.41 -40.71
CA ASP A 186 -8.80 -11.29 -41.53
C ASP A 186 -7.65 -10.48 -42.15
N ASN A 187 -6.41 -10.99 -42.14
CA ASN A 187 -5.19 -10.31 -42.58
C ASN A 187 -4.89 -9.03 -41.81
N GLY A 188 -5.38 -8.94 -40.58
CA GLY A 188 -5.03 -7.87 -39.66
C GLY A 188 -3.63 -8.06 -39.08
N LYS A 189 -3.18 -7.04 -38.35
CA LYS A 189 -1.84 -6.98 -37.75
C LYS A 189 -1.88 -7.26 -36.27
N ALA A 190 -1.16 -8.28 -35.82
CA ALA A 190 -0.92 -8.60 -34.42
C ALA A 190 0.58 -8.48 -34.11
N GLU A 191 0.90 -7.87 -32.98
CA GLU A 191 2.27 -7.66 -32.51
C GLU A 191 2.45 -8.23 -31.09
N VAL A 192 3.71 -8.39 -30.71
CA VAL A 192 4.11 -8.82 -29.36
C VAL A 192 5.07 -7.78 -28.81
N TYR A 193 4.75 -7.25 -27.64
CA TYR A 193 5.69 -6.47 -26.84
C TYR A 193 6.25 -7.35 -25.72
N HIS A 194 7.56 -7.59 -25.72
CA HIS A 194 8.22 -8.46 -24.76
C HIS A 194 8.78 -7.66 -23.59
N THR A 195 8.52 -8.10 -22.37
CA THR A 195 9.21 -7.60 -21.17
C THR A 195 10.23 -8.61 -20.66
N ASP A 196 11.39 -8.12 -20.24
CA ASP A 196 12.43 -8.95 -19.63
C ASP A 196 12.15 -9.22 -18.13
N ASP A 197 11.25 -8.47 -17.51
CA ASP A 197 10.84 -8.63 -16.11
C ASP A 197 9.59 -9.50 -16.01
N PHE A 198 9.80 -10.81 -15.80
CA PHE A 198 8.71 -11.77 -15.62
C PHE A 198 7.81 -11.44 -14.41
N ASP A 199 8.39 -10.86 -13.35
CA ASP A 199 7.64 -10.54 -12.13
C ASP A 199 6.49 -9.55 -12.42
N GLU A 200 6.67 -8.64 -13.40
CA GLU A 200 5.64 -7.65 -13.75
C GLU A 200 4.33 -8.30 -14.25
N ILE A 201 4.43 -9.46 -14.89
CA ILE A 201 3.28 -10.13 -15.50
C ILE A 201 2.73 -11.28 -14.65
N MET A 202 3.32 -11.53 -13.49
CA MET A 202 2.94 -12.66 -12.64
C MET A 202 1.54 -12.46 -12.05
N GLY A 203 0.59 -13.32 -12.43
CA GLY A 203 -0.72 -13.41 -11.83
C GLY A 203 -0.67 -14.09 -10.45
N VAL A 204 -1.34 -13.53 -9.48
CA VAL A 204 -1.38 -14.06 -8.10
C VAL A 204 -2.61 -14.92 -7.88
N ASN A 205 -2.47 -16.23 -8.00
CA ASN A 205 -3.56 -17.18 -7.92
C ASN A 205 -3.63 -17.93 -6.57
N ASP A 206 -2.53 -17.95 -5.82
CA ASP A 206 -2.42 -18.62 -4.52
C ASP A 206 -1.60 -17.81 -3.49
N ARG A 207 -1.45 -18.36 -2.28
CA ARG A 207 -0.73 -17.69 -1.18
C ARG A 207 0.79 -17.72 -1.36
N ILE A 208 1.31 -18.65 -2.15
CA ILE A 208 2.74 -18.72 -2.47
C ILE A 208 3.07 -17.58 -3.42
N MET A 209 2.29 -17.44 -4.50
CA MET A 209 2.42 -16.34 -5.45
C MET A 209 2.20 -14.98 -4.78
N LEU A 210 1.24 -14.88 -3.84
CA LEU A 210 1.04 -13.67 -3.04
C LEU A 210 2.30 -13.30 -2.23
N SER A 211 2.94 -14.27 -1.61
CA SER A 211 4.20 -14.05 -0.88
C SER A 211 5.35 -13.63 -1.80
N HIS A 212 5.40 -14.15 -3.04
CA HIS A 212 6.38 -13.72 -4.03
C HIS A 212 6.12 -12.29 -4.48
N ALA A 213 4.86 -11.93 -4.77
CA ALA A 213 4.47 -10.57 -5.12
C ALA A 213 4.83 -9.56 -4.02
N GLU A 214 4.57 -9.92 -2.74
CA GLU A 214 4.96 -9.11 -1.58
C GLU A 214 6.46 -8.83 -1.57
N LYS A 215 7.31 -9.86 -1.73
CA LYS A 215 8.77 -9.71 -1.74
C LYS A 215 9.27 -8.88 -2.92
N ALA A 216 8.73 -9.11 -4.11
CA ALA A 216 9.13 -8.37 -5.30
C ALA A 216 8.78 -6.87 -5.18
N LEU A 217 7.57 -6.55 -4.72
CA LEU A 217 7.15 -5.17 -4.52
C LEU A 217 7.93 -4.50 -3.37
N GLN A 218 8.14 -5.21 -2.26
CA GLN A 218 8.97 -4.79 -1.15
C GLN A 218 10.38 -4.39 -1.61
N HIS A 219 11.00 -5.21 -2.45
CA HIS A 219 12.32 -4.95 -3.01
C HIS A 219 12.33 -3.68 -3.87
N ARG A 220 11.32 -3.49 -4.73
CA ARG A 220 11.16 -2.29 -5.57
C ARG A 220 10.99 -1.03 -4.71
N ILE A 221 10.13 -1.07 -3.68
CA ILE A 221 9.89 0.06 -2.76
C ILE A 221 11.16 0.40 -2.00
N ASN A 222 11.83 -0.59 -1.40
CA ASN A 222 13.07 -0.36 -0.65
C ASN A 222 14.16 0.24 -1.55
N HIS A 223 14.35 -0.28 -2.77
CA HIS A 223 15.31 0.27 -3.73
C HIS A 223 14.95 1.71 -4.15
N HIS A 224 13.67 2.03 -4.29
CA HIS A 224 13.24 3.40 -4.57
C HIS A 224 13.68 4.35 -3.45
N HIS A 225 13.41 4.02 -2.19
CA HIS A 225 13.83 4.84 -1.06
C HIS A 225 15.36 4.95 -0.95
N MET A 226 16.07 3.84 -1.14
CA MET A 226 17.55 3.83 -1.10
C MET A 226 18.15 4.73 -2.21
N ARG A 227 17.61 4.72 -3.42
CA ARG A 227 18.02 5.62 -4.51
C ARG A 227 17.73 7.09 -4.21
N ASN A 228 16.76 7.36 -3.36
CA ASN A 228 16.39 8.70 -2.90
C ASN A 228 17.08 9.10 -1.59
N GLY A 229 18.17 8.42 -1.21
CA GLY A 229 19.03 8.81 -0.10
C GLY A 229 18.64 8.24 1.26
N VAL A 230 17.71 7.29 1.34
CA VAL A 230 17.40 6.58 2.59
C VAL A 230 18.36 5.42 2.80
N THR A 231 18.90 5.27 4.01
CA THR A 231 19.70 4.10 4.38
C THR A 231 18.81 3.03 4.97
N ILE A 232 18.71 1.87 4.31
CA ILE A 232 18.03 0.69 4.83
C ILE A 232 19.08 -0.38 5.11
N ILE A 233 19.26 -0.71 6.39
CA ILE A 233 20.36 -1.61 6.83
C ILE A 233 20.15 -3.03 6.33
N ASP A 234 18.93 -3.54 6.40
CA ASP A 234 18.57 -4.85 5.84
C ASP A 234 17.26 -4.76 5.05
N PRO A 235 17.34 -4.57 3.72
CA PRO A 235 16.17 -4.48 2.87
C PRO A 235 15.29 -5.74 2.87
N ASN A 236 15.84 -6.91 3.23
CA ASN A 236 15.08 -8.17 3.20
C ASN A 236 14.13 -8.33 4.39
N THR A 237 14.41 -7.67 5.50
CA THR A 237 13.59 -7.72 6.72
C THR A 237 12.83 -6.42 7.01
N THR A 238 12.97 -5.42 6.14
CA THR A 238 12.31 -4.12 6.25
C THR A 238 11.10 -4.05 5.34
N PHE A 239 9.92 -3.75 5.90
CA PHE A 239 8.64 -3.70 5.19
C PHE A 239 8.10 -2.27 5.14
N ILE A 240 8.09 -1.68 3.95
CA ILE A 240 7.63 -0.31 3.70
C ILE A 240 6.44 -0.36 2.74
N GLY A 241 5.30 0.21 3.15
CA GLY A 241 4.10 0.28 2.33
C GLY A 241 4.25 1.22 1.14
N SER A 242 3.43 1.01 0.11
CA SER A 242 3.52 1.74 -1.16
C SER A 242 3.17 3.23 -1.09
N ASP A 243 2.52 3.69 0.01
CA ASP A 243 2.15 5.09 0.23
C ASP A 243 3.04 5.81 1.24
N VAL A 244 4.12 5.16 1.65
CA VAL A 244 5.06 5.72 2.61
C VAL A 244 6.04 6.65 1.91
N GLU A 245 6.28 7.81 2.50
CA GLU A 245 7.28 8.77 2.07
C GLU A 245 8.36 8.92 3.14
N ILE A 246 9.63 8.87 2.75
CA ILE A 246 10.78 8.96 3.68
C ILE A 246 11.79 9.97 3.15
N GLY A 247 12.16 10.94 3.99
CA GLY A 247 13.18 11.93 3.69
C GLY A 247 14.60 11.35 3.62
N MET A 248 15.48 12.03 2.89
CA MET A 248 16.88 11.62 2.72
C MET A 248 17.65 11.60 4.05
N ASP A 249 18.74 10.87 4.09
CA ASP A 249 19.61 10.68 5.26
C ASP A 249 18.92 10.01 6.47
N THR A 250 17.68 9.56 6.28
CA THR A 250 16.98 8.73 7.28
C THR A 250 17.51 7.31 7.26
N VAL A 251 17.73 6.74 8.46
CA VAL A 251 18.24 5.38 8.65
C VAL A 251 17.14 4.47 9.18
N ILE A 252 16.90 3.36 8.48
CA ILE A 252 15.93 2.33 8.84
C ILE A 252 16.67 1.05 9.23
N GLU A 253 16.50 0.63 10.46
CA GLU A 253 17.08 -0.57 11.04
C GLU A 253 16.34 -1.86 10.63
N PRO A 254 16.94 -3.06 10.82
CA PRO A 254 16.29 -4.32 10.46
C PRO A 254 14.97 -4.57 11.20
N GLY A 255 14.02 -5.24 10.52
CA GLY A 255 12.75 -5.65 11.10
C GLY A 255 11.74 -4.52 11.29
N VAL A 256 12.00 -3.34 10.77
CA VAL A 256 11.08 -2.21 10.81
C VAL A 256 9.92 -2.45 9.85
N ARG A 257 8.71 -2.07 10.28
CA ARG A 257 7.49 -2.04 9.47
C ARG A 257 6.89 -0.65 9.44
N ILE A 258 6.68 -0.10 8.24
CA ILE A 258 6.09 1.23 8.03
C ILE A 258 4.96 1.10 7.01
N ASN A 259 3.74 1.47 7.39
CA ASN A 259 2.57 1.27 6.54
C ASN A 259 1.64 2.50 6.49
N GLY A 260 0.64 2.39 5.62
CA GLY A 260 -0.40 3.40 5.45
C GLY A 260 0.16 4.71 4.89
N LYS A 261 -0.58 5.78 5.10
CA LYS A 261 -0.16 7.13 4.68
C LYS A 261 0.81 7.73 5.71
N THR A 262 2.02 7.15 5.76
CA THR A 262 3.07 7.56 6.71
C THR A 262 4.11 8.43 6.00
N PHE A 263 4.45 9.53 6.65
CA PHE A 263 5.55 10.40 6.25
C PHE A 263 6.62 10.41 7.34
N ILE A 264 7.89 10.22 6.96
CA ILE A 264 9.06 10.34 7.83
C ILE A 264 9.98 11.42 7.25
N GLY A 265 10.36 12.38 8.06
CA GLY A 265 11.26 13.48 7.68
C GLY A 265 12.71 13.04 7.48
N GLU A 266 13.58 14.01 7.27
CA GLU A 266 15.02 13.84 7.01
C GLU A 266 15.81 13.57 8.30
N ASP A 267 17.02 12.99 8.17
CA ASP A 267 17.96 12.73 9.29
C ASP A 267 17.33 11.94 10.45
N THR A 268 16.24 11.20 10.22
CA THR A 268 15.52 10.45 11.25
C THR A 268 16.09 9.04 11.39
N HIS A 269 16.12 8.51 12.60
CA HIS A 269 16.54 7.14 12.89
C HIS A 269 15.36 6.31 13.37
N VAL A 270 15.03 5.24 12.64
CA VAL A 270 14.01 4.27 13.00
C VAL A 270 14.67 2.96 13.41
N GLY A 271 14.72 2.72 14.71
CA GLY A 271 15.34 1.56 15.32
C GLY A 271 14.63 0.25 15.05
N GLN A 272 15.36 -0.83 15.18
CA GLN A 272 14.91 -2.19 14.85
C GLN A 272 13.56 -2.55 15.50
N TYR A 273 12.74 -3.32 14.75
CA TYR A 273 11.43 -3.81 15.16
C TYR A 273 10.42 -2.71 15.55
N SER A 274 10.65 -1.47 15.13
CA SER A 274 9.65 -0.41 15.26
C SER A 274 8.55 -0.60 14.22
N GLU A 275 7.31 -0.25 14.63
CA GLU A 275 6.14 -0.29 13.77
C GLU A 275 5.50 1.11 13.71
N ILE A 276 5.31 1.63 12.49
CA ILE A 276 4.77 2.98 12.27
C ILE A 276 3.64 2.90 11.24
N ASN A 277 2.44 3.30 11.63
CA ASN A 277 1.28 3.24 10.74
C ASN A 277 0.54 4.59 10.72
N ASN A 278 0.13 5.04 9.53
CA ASN A 278 -0.70 6.23 9.32
C ASN A 278 -0.22 7.45 10.13
N SER A 279 1.08 7.69 10.17
CA SER A 279 1.67 8.66 11.10
C SER A 279 2.58 9.66 10.40
N ARG A 280 2.74 10.84 11.00
CA ARG A 280 3.64 11.86 10.52
C ARG A 280 4.79 12.05 11.49
N ILE A 281 5.99 11.72 11.06
CA ILE A 281 7.24 11.83 11.82
C ILE A 281 8.08 12.97 11.25
N GLY A 282 8.51 13.88 12.11
CA GLY A 282 9.35 15.02 11.74
C GLY A 282 10.79 14.67 11.41
N ASN A 283 11.63 15.70 11.35
CA ASN A 283 13.05 15.56 11.04
C ASN A 283 13.86 15.29 12.33
N LYS A 284 14.97 14.58 12.19
CA LYS A 284 15.93 14.32 13.31
C LYS A 284 15.27 13.61 14.50
N VAL A 285 14.22 12.87 14.24
CA VAL A 285 13.53 12.06 15.25
C VAL A 285 14.31 10.77 15.50
N ASN A 286 14.32 10.30 16.74
CA ASN A 286 14.93 9.02 17.09
C ASN A 286 13.85 8.10 17.68
N ILE A 287 13.50 7.05 16.97
CA ILE A 287 12.52 6.02 17.37
C ILE A 287 13.28 4.73 17.66
N ILE A 288 13.05 4.12 18.79
CA ILE A 288 13.70 2.85 19.16
C ILE A 288 12.64 1.86 19.61
N GLN A 289 12.55 0.69 18.93
CA GLN A 289 11.70 -0.45 19.34
C GLN A 289 10.31 -0.04 19.84
N SER A 290 9.58 0.73 19.07
CA SER A 290 8.32 1.35 19.50
C SER A 290 7.22 1.20 18.46
N VAL A 291 5.97 1.32 18.91
CA VAL A 291 4.78 1.25 18.06
C VAL A 291 4.12 2.62 18.00
N ILE A 292 3.89 3.13 16.78
CA ILE A 292 3.31 4.45 16.53
C ILE A 292 2.15 4.30 15.53
N ASN A 293 0.94 4.60 15.96
CA ASN A 293 -0.25 4.48 15.13
C ASN A 293 -1.04 5.80 15.12
N ASP A 294 -1.46 6.25 13.92
CA ASP A 294 -2.34 7.41 13.70
C ASP A 294 -1.93 8.63 14.58
N SER A 295 -0.64 8.97 14.54
CA SER A 295 -0.01 9.92 15.45
C SER A 295 0.90 10.91 14.71
N SER A 296 1.21 12.04 15.37
CA SER A 296 2.22 12.98 14.90
C SER A 296 3.37 13.12 15.89
N VAL A 297 4.60 13.20 15.39
CA VAL A 297 5.82 13.35 16.18
C VAL A 297 6.64 14.50 15.58
N GLY A 298 6.83 15.55 16.36
CA GLY A 298 7.60 16.73 15.96
C GLY A 298 9.11 16.49 15.91
N ASP A 299 9.82 17.46 15.33
CA ASP A 299 11.25 17.38 15.06
C ASP A 299 12.08 17.13 16.34
N LYS A 300 13.21 16.43 16.18
CA LYS A 300 14.19 16.14 17.24
C LYS A 300 13.62 15.37 18.46
N THR A 301 12.41 14.86 18.35
CA THR A 301 11.74 14.08 19.40
C THR A 301 12.36 12.68 19.52
N LYS A 302 12.33 12.13 20.73
CA LYS A 302 12.83 10.79 21.04
C LYS A 302 11.69 9.92 21.54
N VAL A 303 11.51 8.73 20.92
CA VAL A 303 10.45 7.77 21.27
C VAL A 303 11.08 6.41 21.54
N GLY A 304 10.83 5.86 22.71
CA GLY A 304 11.25 4.53 23.08
C GLY A 304 12.49 4.43 23.99
N PRO A 305 13.02 3.21 24.18
CA PRO A 305 12.48 1.95 23.66
C PRO A 305 11.17 1.52 24.31
N PHE A 306 10.42 0.62 23.63
CA PHE A 306 9.19 0.02 24.12
C PHE A 306 8.10 1.03 24.50
N ALA A 307 7.98 2.11 23.75
CA ALA A 307 6.91 3.07 23.87
C ALA A 307 5.77 2.76 22.88
N GLN A 308 4.56 3.15 23.24
CA GLN A 308 3.40 3.05 22.37
C GLN A 308 2.70 4.40 22.22
N LEU A 309 2.66 4.93 21.01
CA LEU A 309 1.82 6.06 20.63
C LEU A 309 0.55 5.53 19.96
N ARG A 310 -0.57 5.66 20.62
CA ARG A 310 -1.89 5.22 20.14
C ARG A 310 -2.57 6.35 19.36
N PRO A 311 -3.64 6.02 18.60
CA PRO A 311 -4.34 7.00 17.78
C PRO A 311 -4.68 8.31 18.50
N GLY A 312 -4.39 9.43 17.83
CA GLY A 312 -4.64 10.79 18.34
C GLY A 312 -3.56 11.30 19.29
N SER A 313 -2.36 10.71 19.30
CA SER A 313 -1.20 11.22 20.03
C SER A 313 -0.43 12.22 19.18
N ASN A 314 -0.21 13.43 19.75
CA ASN A 314 0.49 14.52 19.09
C ASN A 314 1.67 14.96 19.95
N LEU A 315 2.89 14.74 19.47
CA LEU A 315 4.12 15.16 20.15
C LEU A 315 4.71 16.38 19.43
N GLY A 316 5.01 17.41 20.19
CA GLY A 316 5.72 18.60 19.71
C GLY A 316 7.20 18.32 19.40
N THR A 317 7.97 19.39 19.27
CA THR A 317 9.41 19.37 19.01
C THR A 317 10.19 19.08 20.29
N GLU A 318 11.29 18.30 20.18
CA GLU A 318 12.20 17.97 21.28
C GLU A 318 11.52 17.27 22.47
N VAL A 319 10.39 16.61 22.24
CA VAL A 319 9.69 15.81 23.26
C VAL A 319 10.47 14.51 23.52
N LYS A 320 10.39 14.02 24.75
CA LYS A 320 10.94 12.73 25.13
C LYS A 320 9.85 11.82 25.68
N VAL A 321 9.56 10.74 24.96
CA VAL A 321 8.74 9.62 25.43
C VAL A 321 9.66 8.42 25.58
N GLY A 322 9.86 7.96 26.82
CA GLY A 322 10.83 6.90 27.11
C GLY A 322 10.22 5.51 27.22
N ASN A 323 10.92 4.62 27.90
CA ASN A 323 10.57 3.21 27.94
C ASN A 323 9.29 2.91 28.74
N PHE A 324 8.48 2.02 28.18
CA PHE A 324 7.21 1.57 28.74
C PHE A 324 6.23 2.72 29.02
N VAL A 325 6.24 3.71 28.14
CA VAL A 325 5.27 4.82 28.18
C VAL A 325 4.22 4.59 27.10
N GLU A 326 2.97 4.72 27.49
CA GLU A 326 1.82 4.70 26.56
C GLU A 326 1.20 6.10 26.50
N VAL A 327 1.03 6.62 25.29
CA VAL A 327 0.35 7.89 25.00
C VAL A 327 -0.88 7.62 24.15
N LYS A 328 -2.04 8.19 24.51
CA LYS A 328 -3.30 8.00 23.80
C LYS A 328 -4.14 9.27 23.80
N LYS A 329 -4.58 9.74 22.62
CA LYS A 329 -5.41 10.94 22.50
C LYS A 329 -4.89 12.09 23.39
N ALA A 330 -3.60 12.34 23.30
CA ALA A 330 -2.92 13.33 24.14
C ALA A 330 -2.00 14.20 23.31
N GLU A 331 -1.84 15.44 23.75
CA GLU A 331 -0.94 16.42 23.20
C GLU A 331 0.21 16.66 24.18
N LEU A 332 1.45 16.38 23.78
CA LEU A 332 2.66 16.71 24.53
C LEU A 332 3.36 17.85 23.81
N LYS A 333 3.39 19.04 24.42
CA LYS A 333 3.98 20.24 23.82
C LYS A 333 5.51 20.20 23.85
N ASP A 334 6.13 21.16 23.18
CA ASP A 334 7.57 21.20 22.95
C ASP A 334 8.39 21.02 24.24
N GLY A 335 9.38 20.14 24.16
CA GLY A 335 10.29 19.84 25.25
C GLY A 335 9.68 19.08 26.43
N ALA A 336 8.42 18.64 26.37
CA ALA A 336 7.81 17.81 27.40
C ALA A 336 8.52 16.45 27.51
N LYS A 337 8.62 15.92 28.73
CA LYS A 337 9.33 14.67 29.02
C LYS A 337 8.46 13.73 29.84
N VAL A 338 8.29 12.51 29.28
CA VAL A 338 7.63 11.36 29.93
C VAL A 338 8.57 10.18 29.77
N SER A 339 9.47 9.99 30.72
CA SER A 339 10.65 9.15 30.46
C SER A 339 10.48 7.67 30.82
N HIS A 340 9.56 7.30 31.74
CA HIS A 340 9.48 5.94 32.26
C HIS A 340 8.09 5.54 32.74
N LEU A 341 7.63 4.32 32.37
CA LEU A 341 6.54 3.56 32.97
C LEU A 341 5.28 4.41 33.27
N SER A 342 4.80 5.19 32.32
CA SER A 342 3.69 6.12 32.51
C SER A 342 2.59 5.93 31.50
N TYR A 343 1.35 6.21 31.89
CA TYR A 343 0.20 6.30 31.00
C TYR A 343 -0.30 7.73 30.89
N ILE A 344 -0.28 8.26 29.68
CA ILE A 344 -0.76 9.62 29.36
C ILE A 344 -1.92 9.49 28.37
N GLY A 345 -3.13 9.47 28.88
CA GLY A 345 -4.35 9.32 28.10
C GLY A 345 -5.31 10.50 28.28
N ASP A 346 -5.94 10.93 27.18
CA ASP A 346 -6.90 12.03 27.14
C ASP A 346 -6.34 13.27 27.88
N ALA A 347 -5.11 13.69 27.55
CA ALA A 347 -4.36 14.68 28.28
C ALA A 347 -3.71 15.74 27.40
N GLU A 348 -3.44 16.90 27.98
CA GLU A 348 -2.58 17.94 27.44
C GLU A 348 -1.43 18.19 28.42
N VAL A 349 -0.20 18.05 27.95
CA VAL A 349 1.03 18.26 28.71
C VAL A 349 1.76 19.47 28.14
N GLY A 350 1.91 20.50 28.94
CA GLY A 350 2.52 21.77 28.55
C GLY A 350 4.01 21.67 28.27
N GLU A 351 4.52 22.74 27.65
CA GLU A 351 5.94 22.84 27.23
C GLU A 351 6.89 22.59 28.39
N ARG A 352 7.99 21.87 28.13
CA ARG A 352 9.10 21.60 29.07
C ARG A 352 8.66 20.91 30.38
N THR A 353 7.41 20.50 30.51
CA THR A 353 6.90 19.78 31.67
C THR A 353 7.57 18.41 31.78
N ASN A 354 7.91 18.02 33.00
CA ASN A 354 8.49 16.72 33.32
C ASN A 354 7.50 15.84 34.07
N ILE A 355 7.18 14.69 33.51
CA ILE A 355 6.35 13.66 34.12
C ILE A 355 7.24 12.60 34.74
N GLY A 356 7.12 12.36 36.02
CA GLY A 356 7.86 11.36 36.79
C GLY A 356 7.45 9.93 36.44
N CYS A 357 8.33 8.99 36.75
CA CYS A 357 8.12 7.57 36.54
C CYS A 357 6.84 7.06 37.25
N GLY A 358 6.05 6.21 36.57
CA GLY A 358 4.86 5.63 37.17
C GLY A 358 3.66 6.56 37.29
N SER A 359 3.70 7.72 36.65
CA SER A 359 2.59 8.67 36.70
C SER A 359 1.47 8.26 35.72
N ILE A 360 0.25 8.47 36.15
CA ILE A 360 -0.95 8.06 35.40
C ILE A 360 -1.95 9.22 35.33
N THR A 361 -2.42 9.53 34.11
CA THR A 361 -3.65 10.31 33.96
C THR A 361 -4.83 9.35 34.05
N VAL A 362 -5.56 9.39 35.16
CA VAL A 362 -6.72 8.53 35.42
C VAL A 362 -7.92 9.14 34.72
N ASN A 363 -8.08 8.81 33.45
CA ASN A 363 -8.99 9.46 32.49
C ASN A 363 -10.38 8.80 32.39
N TYR A 364 -10.64 7.70 33.11
CA TYR A 364 -11.88 6.91 32.97
C TYR A 364 -12.48 6.59 34.34
N ASP A 365 -13.76 6.92 34.53
CA ASP A 365 -14.51 6.71 35.78
C ASP A 365 -15.34 5.41 35.80
N GLY A 366 -15.22 4.61 34.74
CA GLY A 366 -16.04 3.41 34.54
C GLY A 366 -17.16 3.61 33.50
N VAL A 367 -17.52 4.86 33.17
CA VAL A 367 -18.57 5.23 32.22
C VAL A 367 -18.05 6.25 31.19
N ASN A 368 -17.46 7.35 31.67
CA ASN A 368 -17.04 8.49 30.86
C ASN A 368 -15.52 8.67 30.89
N LYS A 369 -15.00 9.37 29.88
CA LYS A 369 -13.61 9.80 29.82
C LYS A 369 -13.53 11.30 30.02
N PHE A 370 -12.52 11.70 30.79
CA PHE A 370 -12.25 13.09 31.16
C PHE A 370 -10.82 13.48 30.80
N LYS A 371 -10.59 14.77 30.61
CA LYS A 371 -9.31 15.31 30.22
C LYS A 371 -8.50 15.76 31.42
N THR A 372 -7.19 15.48 31.40
CA THR A 372 -6.19 16.07 32.28
C THR A 372 -5.45 17.19 31.56
N VAL A 373 -5.28 18.34 32.18
CA VAL A 373 -4.49 19.45 31.63
C VAL A 373 -3.33 19.73 32.56
N ILE A 374 -2.10 19.69 32.05
CA ILE A 374 -0.88 20.02 32.82
C ILE A 374 -0.22 21.20 32.13
N GLY A 375 0.00 22.27 32.86
CA GLY A 375 0.61 23.52 32.39
C GLY A 375 2.07 23.32 31.98
N LYS A 376 2.68 24.38 31.45
CA LYS A 376 4.11 24.40 31.08
C LYS A 376 5.01 24.45 32.31
N ASP A 377 6.26 24.00 32.15
CA ASP A 377 7.29 24.03 33.18
C ASP A 377 6.88 23.34 34.49
N ALA A 378 5.84 22.50 34.49
CA ALA A 378 5.39 21.76 35.65
C ALA A 378 6.29 20.55 35.92
N PHE A 379 6.36 20.12 37.17
CA PHE A 379 7.07 18.93 37.61
C PHE A 379 6.11 17.98 38.32
N ILE A 380 5.82 16.84 37.69
CA ILE A 380 4.98 15.78 38.25
C ILE A 380 5.89 14.74 38.89
N GLY A 381 5.80 14.54 40.19
CA GLY A 381 6.60 13.55 40.92
C GLY A 381 6.28 12.12 40.50
N CYS A 382 7.18 11.19 40.83
CA CYS A 382 6.99 9.76 40.49
C CYS A 382 5.74 9.19 41.19
N ASN A 383 5.11 8.18 40.56
CA ASN A 383 3.92 7.48 41.08
C ASN A 383 2.74 8.42 41.41
N THR A 384 2.59 9.48 40.64
CA THR A 384 1.46 10.40 40.77
C THR A 384 0.26 9.92 39.98
N ASN A 385 -0.92 9.92 40.60
CA ASN A 385 -2.19 9.69 39.95
C ASN A 385 -2.93 11.03 39.79
N LEU A 386 -3.21 11.43 38.56
CA LEU A 386 -4.01 12.61 38.23
C LEU A 386 -5.44 12.16 37.88
N ILE A 387 -6.36 12.35 38.82
CA ILE A 387 -7.76 11.92 38.63
C ILE A 387 -8.49 12.97 37.81
N ALA A 388 -8.74 12.64 36.54
CA ALA A 388 -9.43 13.55 35.62
C ALA A 388 -10.95 13.68 35.95
N PRO A 389 -11.60 14.84 35.73
CA PRO A 389 -10.98 16.05 35.16
C PRO A 389 -10.13 16.81 36.21
N VAL A 390 -8.90 17.18 35.86
CA VAL A 390 -8.00 17.94 36.73
C VAL A 390 -7.06 18.82 35.90
N THR A 391 -6.78 20.01 36.40
CA THR A 391 -5.83 20.95 35.83
C THR A 391 -4.66 21.18 36.80
N VAL A 392 -3.43 20.99 36.32
CA VAL A 392 -2.20 21.36 37.03
C VAL A 392 -1.65 22.64 36.39
N GLY A 393 -1.53 23.71 37.17
CA GLY A 393 -1.09 25.01 36.67
C GLY A 393 0.38 25.06 36.28
N ASP A 394 0.75 26.09 35.49
CA ASP A 394 2.13 26.31 35.04
C ASP A 394 3.10 26.37 36.23
N GLY A 395 4.27 25.78 36.10
CA GLY A 395 5.32 25.78 37.12
C GLY A 395 4.96 25.07 38.41
N ALA A 396 3.82 24.38 38.49
CA ALA A 396 3.44 23.63 39.70
C ALA A 396 4.32 22.41 39.91
N LEU A 397 4.56 22.05 41.15
CA LEU A 397 5.29 20.86 41.59
C LEU A 397 4.35 19.93 42.34
N ILE A 398 4.20 18.70 41.82
CA ILE A 398 3.45 17.64 42.48
C ILE A 398 4.44 16.70 43.17
N ALA A 399 4.28 16.48 44.45
CA ALA A 399 5.14 15.57 45.20
C ALA A 399 4.95 14.12 44.76
N ALA A 400 6.00 13.30 44.82
CA ALA A 400 5.93 11.90 44.46
C ALA A 400 4.92 11.12 45.33
N GLY A 401 4.21 10.18 44.74
CA GLY A 401 3.21 9.34 45.40
C GLY A 401 1.84 10.00 45.60
N SER A 402 1.64 11.22 45.10
CA SER A 402 0.39 11.96 45.29
C SER A 402 -0.75 11.42 44.42
N THR A 403 -1.99 11.49 44.93
CA THR A 403 -3.22 11.28 44.17
C THR A 403 -4.01 12.59 44.13
N ILE A 404 -3.96 13.26 43.00
CA ILE A 404 -4.52 14.60 42.80
C ILE A 404 -5.94 14.52 42.26
N THR A 405 -6.91 15.06 43.01
CA THR A 405 -8.34 15.10 42.69
C THR A 405 -8.88 16.49 42.39
N ASP A 406 -8.13 17.51 42.76
CA ASP A 406 -8.52 18.92 42.63
C ASP A 406 -7.51 19.69 41.80
N ASP A 407 -7.96 20.79 41.20
CA ASP A 407 -7.10 21.66 40.42
C ASP A 407 -5.96 22.25 41.22
N ILE A 408 -4.76 22.24 40.69
CA ILE A 408 -3.56 22.78 41.34
C ILE A 408 -3.22 24.15 40.74
N PRO A 409 -3.13 25.20 41.55
CA PRO A 409 -2.73 26.53 41.10
C PRO A 409 -1.32 26.53 40.49
N LYS A 410 -1.05 27.54 39.65
CA LYS A 410 0.30 27.74 39.10
C LYS A 410 1.32 28.02 40.22
N GLU A 411 2.57 27.65 39.98
CA GLU A 411 3.72 27.92 40.84
C GLU A 411 3.51 27.44 42.29
N SER A 412 2.72 26.39 42.50
CA SER A 412 2.42 25.83 43.82
C SER A 412 3.00 24.42 43.98
N LEU A 413 3.19 24.05 45.27
CA LEU A 413 3.54 22.67 45.66
C LEU A 413 2.26 21.96 46.12
N ALA A 414 1.99 20.79 45.53
CA ALA A 414 0.90 19.92 45.96
C ALA A 414 1.44 18.58 46.49
N LEU A 415 0.87 18.13 47.60
CA LEU A 415 1.11 16.85 48.24
C LEU A 415 -0.25 16.30 48.68
N ALA A 416 -0.59 15.06 48.23
CA ALA A 416 -1.88 14.42 48.54
C ALA A 416 -1.73 12.88 48.68
#